data_c67747e149fa89856a1ec57b4e2a2ef7
#
_entry.id   c67747e149fa89856a1ec57b4e2a2ef7
#
_cell.length_a   1.000
_cell.length_b   1.000
_cell.length_c   1.000
_cell.angle_alpha   90.00
_cell.angle_beta   90.00
_cell.angle_gamma   90.00
#
_symmetry.space_group_name_H-M   'P 1'
#
loop_
_entity.id
_entity.type
_entity.pdbx_description
1 polymer ?
#
loop_
_entity_poly.entity_id
_entity_poly.type
_entity_poly.pdbx_seq_one_letter_code
_entity_poly.pdbx_strand_id
1 'polypeptide(L)'
;MMENFQYYAPTKVVFGKGTENKAGQLVKEQNCRKVLIHYGSGSVKRSGLLDRIFASLDEEGISYISLGGVVPNPRLSLVYEGIDLCRREGVDFILAVGGGSVIDSAKAIGYGVENEGDVWDFYERKRQACGCLPIGVVLTIAAAGSEMSDSSVITNENGWLKRGYNSSYCRPKFAVMNPELTMTLPKYQTASGCVDIMMHTMERYFNHCDNMELTDGISEHLLRTVMKNAKILMDEPQCYKARAEVMWAGSLSHNGLMA
;
A
#
# COMPACT_ATOMS: atom_id res chain seq x y z
N MET A 1 -13.38 25.18 15.89
CA MET A 1 -12.07 25.83 15.61
C MET A 1 -11.16 24.76 15.02
N MET A 2 -10.44 25.07 13.95
CA MET A 2 -9.48 24.12 13.37
C MET A 2 -8.46 23.71 14.45
N GLU A 3 -8.28 22.42 14.68
CA GLU A 3 -7.32 21.92 15.66
C GLU A 3 -5.88 22.01 15.14
N ASN A 4 -4.89 21.98 16.03
CA ASN A 4 -3.50 21.90 15.62
C ASN A 4 -3.21 20.52 15.01
N PHE A 5 -2.59 20.49 13.85
CA PHE A 5 -2.25 19.23 13.17
C PHE A 5 -0.84 19.25 12.60
N GLN A 6 -0.33 18.07 12.33
CA GLN A 6 0.92 17.85 11.59
C GLN A 6 0.61 17.00 10.34
N TYR A 7 0.97 17.51 9.17
CA TYR A 7 0.87 16.76 7.93
C TYR A 7 2.24 16.25 7.48
N TYR A 8 2.35 14.95 7.26
CA TYR A 8 3.58 14.31 6.81
C TYR A 8 3.27 13.18 5.84
N ALA A 9 3.54 13.38 4.54
CA ALA A 9 3.31 12.41 3.47
C ALA A 9 4.57 12.31 2.59
N PRO A 10 5.63 11.61 3.06
CA PRO A 10 6.95 11.62 2.43
C PRO A 10 7.06 10.70 1.20
N THR A 11 6.03 9.93 0.86
CA THR A 11 6.08 8.95 -0.21
C THR A 11 6.27 9.61 -1.58
N LYS A 12 7.35 9.25 -2.30
CA LYS A 12 7.57 9.64 -3.69
C LYS A 12 6.61 8.87 -4.59
N VAL A 13 5.67 9.56 -5.23
CA VAL A 13 4.73 8.92 -6.18
C VAL A 13 5.30 8.98 -7.58
N VAL A 14 5.36 7.83 -8.26
CA VAL A 14 5.73 7.69 -9.67
C VAL A 14 4.53 7.16 -10.43
N PHE A 15 3.78 8.09 -11.04
CA PHE A 15 2.47 7.81 -11.63
C PHE A 15 2.53 7.78 -13.17
N GLY A 16 1.84 6.82 -13.79
CA GLY A 16 1.64 6.77 -15.23
C GLY A 16 1.96 5.43 -15.86
N LYS A 17 1.79 5.35 -17.18
CA LYS A 17 1.99 4.13 -17.97
C LYS A 17 3.43 3.64 -17.90
N GLY A 18 3.61 2.32 -17.72
CA GLY A 18 4.92 1.67 -17.75
C GLY A 18 5.85 2.06 -16.61
N THR A 19 5.36 2.76 -15.59
CA THR A 19 6.20 3.23 -14.46
C THR A 19 6.75 2.09 -13.62
N GLU A 20 6.15 0.90 -13.65
CA GLU A 20 6.67 -0.30 -12.98
C GLU A 20 8.05 -0.71 -13.49
N ASN A 21 8.42 -0.36 -14.71
CA ASN A 21 9.75 -0.64 -15.27
C ASN A 21 10.86 0.20 -14.60
N LYS A 22 10.49 1.22 -13.81
CA LYS A 22 11.43 2.03 -13.02
C LYS A 22 11.66 1.48 -11.61
N ALA A 23 11.08 0.33 -11.28
CA ALA A 23 11.15 -0.22 -9.92
C ALA A 23 12.61 -0.44 -9.46
N GLY A 24 13.47 -1.00 -10.32
CA GLY A 24 14.90 -1.19 -10.03
C GLY A 24 15.62 0.11 -9.76
N GLN A 25 15.43 1.13 -10.60
CA GLN A 25 16.01 2.46 -10.39
C GLN A 25 15.57 3.08 -9.06
N LEU A 26 14.27 3.00 -8.73
CA LEU A 26 13.73 3.55 -7.49
C LEU A 26 14.26 2.82 -6.25
N VAL A 27 14.44 1.51 -6.34
CA VAL A 27 15.06 0.71 -5.28
C VAL A 27 16.53 1.08 -5.13
N LYS A 28 17.28 1.25 -6.22
CA LYS A 28 18.68 1.65 -6.21
C LYS A 28 18.89 3.02 -5.53
N GLU A 29 17.96 3.96 -5.72
CA GLU A 29 17.96 5.25 -5.04
C GLU A 29 17.90 5.12 -3.51
N GLN A 30 17.46 3.98 -2.97
CA GLN A 30 17.39 3.73 -1.53
C GLN A 30 18.71 3.20 -0.93
N ASN A 31 19.73 2.94 -1.77
CA ASN A 31 21.03 2.41 -1.36
C ASN A 31 20.96 1.10 -0.56
N CYS A 32 19.96 0.27 -0.83
CA CYS A 32 19.81 -1.04 -0.20
C CYS A 32 20.73 -2.09 -0.84
N ARG A 33 21.01 -3.17 -0.09
CA ARG A 33 21.89 -4.28 -0.53
C ARG A 33 21.11 -5.47 -1.01
N LYS A 34 19.99 -5.77 -0.36
CA LYS A 34 19.16 -6.94 -0.69
C LYS A 34 17.68 -6.67 -0.44
N VAL A 35 16.86 -6.97 -1.42
CA VAL A 35 15.42 -6.69 -1.43
C VAL A 35 14.60 -7.94 -1.20
N LEU A 36 13.58 -7.87 -0.35
CA LEU A 36 12.46 -8.82 -0.36
C LEU A 36 11.39 -8.33 -1.32
N ILE A 37 11.08 -9.10 -2.38
CA ILE A 37 9.91 -8.87 -3.23
C ILE A 37 8.73 -9.63 -2.62
N HIS A 38 7.77 -8.88 -2.06
CA HIS A 38 6.60 -9.44 -1.38
C HIS A 38 5.34 -9.26 -2.23
N TYR A 39 4.55 -10.33 -2.45
CA TYR A 39 3.42 -10.30 -3.38
C TYR A 39 2.31 -11.28 -3.00
N GLY A 40 1.16 -11.16 -3.69
CA GLY A 40 -0.02 -12.00 -3.45
C GLY A 40 0.10 -13.40 -4.03
N SER A 41 -1.03 -14.10 -4.13
CA SER A 41 -1.08 -15.54 -4.46
C SER A 41 -0.81 -15.90 -5.93
N GLY A 42 -0.87 -14.98 -6.89
CA GLY A 42 -0.55 -15.36 -8.26
C GLY A 42 -0.95 -14.42 -9.39
N SER A 43 -1.73 -13.36 -9.16
CA SER A 43 -2.15 -12.42 -10.23
C SER A 43 -0.95 -11.73 -10.88
N VAL A 44 0.01 -11.27 -10.08
CA VAL A 44 1.23 -10.60 -10.54
C VAL A 44 2.16 -11.51 -11.35
N LYS A 45 2.14 -12.83 -11.10
CA LYS A 45 2.84 -13.84 -11.92
C LYS A 45 2.15 -14.01 -13.27
N ARG A 46 0.83 -14.26 -13.25
CA ARG A 46 0.06 -14.49 -14.48
C ARG A 46 0.05 -13.30 -15.44
N SER A 47 0.13 -12.07 -14.91
CA SER A 47 0.19 -10.85 -15.74
C SER A 47 1.58 -10.53 -16.27
N GLY A 48 2.62 -11.31 -15.91
CA GLY A 48 4.02 -11.03 -16.23
C GLY A 48 4.58 -9.79 -15.51
N LEU A 49 3.83 -9.21 -14.55
CA LEU A 49 4.31 -8.04 -13.80
C LEU A 49 5.54 -8.39 -12.96
N LEU A 50 5.53 -9.56 -12.33
CA LEU A 50 6.64 -9.98 -11.48
C LEU A 50 7.93 -10.16 -12.29
N ASP A 51 7.84 -10.70 -13.52
CA ASP A 51 8.98 -10.86 -14.41
C ASP A 51 9.56 -9.50 -14.84
N ARG A 52 8.69 -8.50 -15.10
CA ARG A 52 9.13 -7.12 -15.39
C ARG A 52 9.85 -6.48 -14.19
N ILE A 53 9.36 -6.74 -12.97
CA ILE A 53 10.02 -6.25 -11.76
C ILE A 53 11.38 -6.91 -11.56
N PHE A 54 11.49 -8.23 -11.76
CA PHE A 54 12.76 -8.93 -11.67
C PHE A 54 13.75 -8.38 -12.70
N ALA A 55 13.35 -8.25 -13.97
CA ALA A 55 14.20 -7.69 -15.03
C ALA A 55 14.68 -6.28 -14.67
N SER A 56 13.79 -5.42 -14.14
CA SER A 56 14.17 -4.07 -13.72
C SER A 56 15.18 -4.04 -12.57
N LEU A 57 15.12 -4.99 -11.64
CA LEU A 57 16.09 -5.13 -10.55
C LEU A 57 17.42 -5.68 -11.06
N ASP A 58 17.38 -6.67 -11.97
CA ASP A 58 18.57 -7.27 -12.60
C ASP A 58 19.36 -6.24 -13.41
N GLU A 59 18.67 -5.37 -14.18
CA GLU A 59 19.28 -4.26 -14.93
C GLU A 59 20.07 -3.30 -14.01
N GLU A 60 19.64 -3.12 -12.78
CA GLU A 60 20.30 -2.26 -11.79
C GLU A 60 21.30 -3.02 -10.89
N GLY A 61 21.44 -4.32 -11.08
CA GLY A 61 22.37 -5.18 -10.33
C GLY A 61 21.94 -5.37 -8.85
N ILE A 62 20.64 -5.32 -8.57
CA ILE A 62 20.10 -5.40 -7.21
C ILE A 62 19.86 -6.86 -6.84
N SER A 63 20.43 -7.31 -5.72
CA SER A 63 20.15 -8.64 -5.16
C SER A 63 18.78 -8.70 -4.53
N TYR A 64 18.03 -9.76 -4.79
CA TYR A 64 16.68 -9.93 -4.24
C TYR A 64 16.34 -11.39 -3.92
N ILE A 65 15.37 -11.55 -3.06
CA ILE A 65 14.63 -12.78 -2.80
C ILE A 65 13.14 -12.49 -2.90
N SER A 66 12.30 -13.50 -2.91
CA SER A 66 10.86 -13.30 -3.04
C SER A 66 10.05 -14.16 -2.06
N LEU A 67 8.96 -13.57 -1.55
CA LEU A 67 7.96 -14.24 -0.71
C LEU A 67 6.56 -13.89 -1.21
N GLY A 68 5.88 -14.86 -1.78
CA GLY A 68 4.49 -14.73 -2.24
C GLY A 68 3.51 -15.33 -1.25
N GLY A 69 2.23 -15.36 -1.63
CA GLY A 69 1.19 -16.05 -0.87
C GLY A 69 0.32 -15.17 0.00
N VAL A 70 0.46 -13.83 -0.09
CA VAL A 70 -0.45 -12.94 0.64
C VAL A 70 -1.88 -13.12 0.14
N VAL A 71 -2.78 -13.35 1.08
CA VAL A 71 -4.22 -13.44 0.85
C VAL A 71 -4.94 -12.17 1.33
N PRO A 72 -6.18 -11.90 0.89
CA PRO A 72 -7.00 -10.84 1.49
C PRO A 72 -7.09 -10.99 3.02
N ASN A 73 -7.01 -9.86 3.74
CA ASN A 73 -6.82 -9.83 5.20
C ASN A 73 -5.54 -10.58 5.58
N PRO A 74 -4.37 -9.98 5.40
CA PRO A 74 -3.07 -10.66 5.44
C PRO A 74 -2.84 -11.33 6.80
N ARG A 75 -2.25 -12.51 6.76
CA ARG A 75 -2.10 -13.40 7.91
C ARG A 75 -0.81 -13.14 8.67
N LEU A 76 -0.90 -13.20 9.98
CA LEU A 76 0.25 -13.05 10.88
C LEU A 76 1.29 -14.17 10.68
N SER A 77 0.86 -15.39 10.39
CA SER A 77 1.76 -16.52 10.09
C SER A 77 2.71 -16.22 8.94
N LEU A 78 2.23 -15.63 7.83
CA LEU A 78 3.07 -15.24 6.70
C LEU A 78 4.01 -14.05 7.06
N VAL A 79 3.56 -13.17 7.95
CA VAL A 79 4.40 -12.07 8.46
C VAL A 79 5.59 -12.65 9.23
N TYR A 80 5.39 -13.62 10.10
CA TYR A 80 6.49 -14.30 10.82
C TYR A 80 7.47 -14.99 9.86
N GLU A 81 6.96 -15.71 8.87
CA GLU A 81 7.80 -16.30 7.81
C GLU A 81 8.66 -15.24 7.10
N GLY A 82 8.05 -14.09 6.77
CA GLY A 82 8.75 -12.97 6.14
C GLY A 82 9.83 -12.35 7.03
N ILE A 83 9.57 -12.19 8.32
CA ILE A 83 10.54 -11.68 9.30
C ILE A 83 11.75 -12.61 9.39
N ASP A 84 11.50 -13.91 9.56
CA ASP A 84 12.57 -14.92 9.66
C ASP A 84 13.39 -14.99 8.37
N LEU A 85 12.73 -14.93 7.21
CA LEU A 85 13.37 -14.90 5.91
C LEU A 85 14.26 -13.66 5.75
N CYS A 86 13.75 -12.46 6.08
CA CYS A 86 14.51 -11.23 5.98
C CYS A 86 15.75 -11.23 6.88
N ARG A 87 15.61 -11.69 8.12
CA ARG A 87 16.71 -11.77 9.08
C ARG A 87 17.79 -12.74 8.62
N ARG A 88 17.41 -13.93 8.17
CA ARG A 88 18.33 -14.96 7.69
C ARG A 88 19.11 -14.52 6.45
N GLU A 89 18.45 -13.82 5.55
CA GLU A 89 19.00 -13.42 4.26
C GLU A 89 19.64 -12.03 4.26
N GLY A 90 19.55 -11.29 5.34
CA GLY A 90 20.10 -9.94 5.46
C GLY A 90 19.41 -8.92 4.58
N VAL A 91 18.08 -9.01 4.45
CA VAL A 91 17.26 -8.07 3.70
C VAL A 91 17.22 -6.72 4.41
N ASP A 92 17.40 -5.65 3.66
CA ASP A 92 17.37 -4.27 4.15
C ASP A 92 16.38 -3.34 3.42
N PHE A 93 15.56 -3.91 2.52
CA PHE A 93 14.48 -3.22 1.83
C PHE A 93 13.35 -4.19 1.44
N ILE A 94 12.08 -3.75 1.49
CA ILE A 94 10.95 -4.56 1.04
C ILE A 94 10.25 -3.87 -0.13
N LEU A 95 10.09 -4.57 -1.25
CA LEU A 95 9.28 -4.14 -2.40
C LEU A 95 7.96 -4.89 -2.39
N ALA A 96 6.88 -4.21 -2.03
CA ALA A 96 5.52 -4.75 -2.05
C ALA A 96 4.91 -4.63 -3.46
N VAL A 97 4.62 -5.76 -4.11
CA VAL A 97 4.01 -5.80 -5.45
C VAL A 97 2.58 -6.33 -5.33
N GLY A 98 1.61 -5.44 -5.20
CA GLY A 98 0.23 -5.84 -4.93
C GLY A 98 -0.70 -4.72 -4.50
N GLY A 99 -1.79 -5.09 -3.85
CA GLY A 99 -2.75 -4.18 -3.22
C GLY A 99 -2.50 -4.02 -1.73
N GLY A 100 -3.46 -3.39 -1.03
CA GLY A 100 -3.37 -3.07 0.39
C GLY A 100 -2.94 -4.22 1.29
N SER A 101 -3.47 -5.43 1.09
CA SER A 101 -3.08 -6.60 1.89
C SER A 101 -1.59 -6.96 1.77
N VAL A 102 -1.02 -6.83 0.57
CA VAL A 102 0.42 -7.07 0.35
C VAL A 102 1.25 -5.98 1.01
N ILE A 103 0.82 -4.73 0.88
CA ILE A 103 1.50 -3.58 1.47
C ILE A 103 1.48 -3.67 3.00
N ASP A 104 0.33 -3.99 3.58
CA ASP A 104 0.16 -4.12 5.03
C ASP A 104 1.01 -5.27 5.60
N SER A 105 1.08 -6.41 4.90
CA SER A 105 1.96 -7.53 5.25
C SER A 105 3.43 -7.11 5.17
N ALA A 106 3.84 -6.38 4.13
CA ALA A 106 5.20 -5.86 4.00
C ALA A 106 5.58 -4.90 5.13
N LYS A 107 4.65 -4.01 5.53
CA LYS A 107 4.83 -3.11 6.68
C LYS A 107 5.02 -3.88 7.98
N ALA A 108 4.20 -4.91 8.21
CA ALA A 108 4.31 -5.76 9.39
C ALA A 108 5.65 -6.52 9.43
N ILE A 109 6.11 -7.05 8.29
CA ILE A 109 7.44 -7.66 8.16
C ILE A 109 8.53 -6.64 8.51
N GLY A 110 8.44 -5.43 7.93
CA GLY A 110 9.38 -4.35 8.18
C GLY A 110 9.49 -3.96 9.66
N TYR A 111 8.36 -3.90 10.37
CA TYR A 111 8.35 -3.70 11.82
C TYR A 111 9.04 -4.84 12.56
N GLY A 112 8.69 -6.08 12.21
CA GLY A 112 9.22 -7.25 12.91
C GLY A 112 10.71 -7.45 12.71
N VAL A 113 11.29 -6.99 11.60
CA VAL A 113 12.74 -7.07 11.35
C VAL A 113 13.51 -6.04 12.17
N GLU A 114 13.02 -4.80 12.22
CA GLU A 114 13.70 -3.67 12.90
C GLU A 114 13.50 -3.64 14.42
N ASN A 115 12.59 -4.46 14.95
CA ASN A 115 12.31 -4.45 16.38
C ASN A 115 12.46 -5.86 16.97
N GLU A 116 12.93 -5.93 18.21
CA GLU A 116 12.95 -7.19 18.96
C GLU A 116 11.54 -7.58 19.46
N GLY A 117 11.37 -8.85 19.81
CA GLY A 117 10.11 -9.40 20.34
C GLY A 117 9.05 -9.68 19.29
N ASP A 118 7.82 -9.89 19.74
CA ASP A 118 6.71 -10.25 18.86
C ASP A 118 6.13 -9.02 18.14
N VAL A 119 6.05 -9.08 16.80
CA VAL A 119 5.44 -8.03 15.99
C VAL A 119 3.96 -7.83 16.30
N TRP A 120 3.26 -8.86 16.75
CA TRP A 120 1.85 -8.77 17.11
C TRP A 120 1.59 -7.84 18.31
N ASP A 121 2.59 -7.66 19.20
CA ASP A 121 2.50 -6.72 20.33
C ASP A 121 2.21 -5.28 19.91
N PHE A 122 2.64 -4.86 18.70
CA PHE A 122 2.30 -3.55 18.15
C PHE A 122 0.80 -3.45 17.85
N TYR A 123 0.23 -4.49 17.27
CA TYR A 123 -1.20 -4.56 16.93
C TYR A 123 -2.09 -4.73 18.17
N GLU A 124 -1.55 -5.23 19.25
CA GLU A 124 -2.19 -5.27 20.58
C GLU A 124 -1.96 -3.99 21.41
N ARG A 125 -1.20 -3.03 20.87
CA ARG A 125 -0.83 -1.78 21.56
C ARG A 125 -0.05 -1.99 22.88
N LYS A 126 0.61 -3.12 23.02
CA LYS A 126 1.49 -3.42 24.17
C LYS A 126 2.83 -2.70 24.07
N ARG A 127 3.24 -2.38 22.84
CA ARG A 127 4.52 -1.72 22.53
C ARG A 127 4.35 -0.75 21.36
N GLN A 128 5.32 0.15 21.21
CA GLN A 128 5.47 1.01 20.03
C GLN A 128 6.70 0.59 19.23
N ALA A 129 6.62 0.65 17.91
CA ALA A 129 7.75 0.40 17.05
C ALA A 129 8.75 1.56 17.11
N CYS A 130 10.05 1.23 17.11
CA CYS A 130 11.14 2.20 17.06
C CYS A 130 11.70 2.37 15.65
N GLY A 131 11.28 1.54 14.69
CA GLY A 131 11.70 1.55 13.29
C GLY A 131 10.88 0.61 12.44
N CYS A 132 11.12 0.65 11.14
CA CYS A 132 10.57 -0.26 10.14
C CYS A 132 11.56 -0.32 8.97
N LEU A 133 11.79 -1.51 8.38
CA LEU A 133 12.54 -1.58 7.13
C LEU A 133 11.91 -0.65 6.09
N PRO A 134 12.71 0.04 5.27
CA PRO A 134 12.16 0.87 4.21
C PRO A 134 11.39 0.03 3.19
N ILE A 135 10.27 0.58 2.72
CA ILE A 135 9.31 -0.11 1.85
C ILE A 135 9.13 0.70 0.57
N GLY A 136 9.14 0.01 -0.57
CA GLY A 136 8.65 0.51 -1.85
C GLY A 136 7.39 -0.23 -2.26
N VAL A 137 6.56 0.38 -3.08
CA VAL A 137 5.30 -0.20 -3.54
C VAL A 137 5.18 -0.15 -5.06
N VAL A 138 4.71 -1.26 -5.65
CA VAL A 138 4.15 -1.31 -7.00
C VAL A 138 2.66 -1.67 -6.85
N LEU A 139 1.80 -0.68 -7.02
CA LEU A 139 0.37 -0.79 -6.72
C LEU A 139 -0.38 -1.50 -7.86
N THR A 140 -1.20 -2.50 -7.53
CA THR A 140 -2.01 -3.27 -8.50
C THR A 140 -3.51 -3.15 -8.31
N ILE A 141 -3.97 -2.51 -7.24
CA ILE A 141 -5.38 -2.24 -6.97
C ILE A 141 -5.54 -0.92 -6.22
N ALA A 142 -6.40 -0.05 -6.70
CA ALA A 142 -6.79 1.18 -6.03
C ALA A 142 -7.93 0.89 -5.04
N ALA A 143 -7.68 1.07 -3.74
CA ALA A 143 -8.65 0.86 -2.66
C ALA A 143 -8.18 1.57 -1.38
N ALA A 144 -7.48 0.84 -0.49
CA ALA A 144 -7.16 1.24 0.87
C ALA A 144 -6.17 2.41 1.04
N GLY A 145 -5.49 2.87 -0.03
CA GLY A 145 -4.48 3.94 0.07
C GLY A 145 -3.23 3.58 0.88
N SER A 146 -2.99 2.28 1.11
CA SER A 146 -1.87 1.81 1.94
C SER A 146 -0.49 2.21 1.39
N GLU A 147 -0.38 2.46 0.09
CA GLU A 147 0.85 2.90 -0.59
C GLU A 147 1.35 4.27 -0.15
N MET A 148 0.51 5.09 0.49
CA MET A 148 0.88 6.39 1.05
C MET A 148 0.54 6.54 2.54
N SER A 149 -0.06 5.54 3.17
CA SER A 149 -0.50 5.62 4.57
C SER A 149 0.56 5.12 5.55
N ASP A 150 0.38 5.48 6.81
CA ASP A 150 1.13 4.98 7.98
C ASP A 150 0.46 3.80 8.67
N SER A 151 -0.61 3.26 8.08
CA SER A 151 -1.40 2.17 8.64
C SER A 151 -1.01 0.82 8.06
N SER A 152 -1.10 -0.21 8.90
CA SER A 152 -0.98 -1.62 8.54
C SER A 152 -2.03 -2.42 9.31
N VAL A 153 -2.77 -3.30 8.64
CA VAL A 153 -3.82 -4.12 9.24
C VAL A 153 -3.52 -5.59 9.02
N ILE A 154 -3.38 -6.35 10.10
CA ILE A 154 -3.02 -7.78 10.07
C ILE A 154 -4.09 -8.60 10.78
N THR A 155 -4.29 -9.82 10.31
CA THR A 155 -5.17 -10.81 10.93
C THR A 155 -4.35 -11.90 11.61
N ASN A 156 -4.48 -12.00 12.92
CA ASN A 156 -3.96 -13.12 13.69
C ASN A 156 -4.95 -14.28 13.61
N GLU A 157 -4.50 -15.41 13.07
CA GLU A 157 -5.34 -16.62 12.90
C GLU A 157 -5.74 -17.24 14.24
N ASN A 158 -4.94 -17.00 15.29
CA ASN A 158 -5.33 -17.39 16.64
C ASN A 158 -6.40 -16.42 17.16
N GLY A 159 -7.65 -16.88 17.15
CA GLY A 159 -8.82 -16.09 17.53
C GLY A 159 -9.37 -15.18 16.42
N TRP A 160 -8.81 -15.22 15.22
CA TRP A 160 -9.26 -14.43 14.04
C TRP A 160 -9.34 -12.93 14.32
N LEU A 161 -8.34 -12.42 15.02
CA LEU A 161 -8.29 -11.03 15.43
C LEU A 161 -7.70 -10.17 14.31
N LYS A 162 -8.51 -9.30 13.71
CA LYS A 162 -8.05 -8.30 12.74
C LYS A 162 -7.80 -6.99 13.45
N ARG A 163 -6.55 -6.52 13.44
CA ARG A 163 -6.13 -5.28 14.14
C ARG A 163 -5.24 -4.42 13.28
N GLY A 164 -5.34 -3.12 13.50
CA GLY A 164 -4.51 -2.10 12.86
C GLY A 164 -3.45 -1.54 13.80
N TYR A 165 -2.31 -1.16 13.20
CA TYR A 165 -1.25 -0.41 13.85
C TYR A 165 -0.79 0.72 12.94
N ASN A 166 -0.62 1.92 13.49
CA ASN A 166 -0.22 3.12 12.78
C ASN A 166 1.12 3.64 13.30
N SER A 167 2.05 3.91 12.39
CA SER A 167 3.31 4.58 12.70
C SER A 167 3.91 5.18 11.44
N SER A 168 4.45 6.39 11.54
CA SER A 168 5.10 7.07 10.42
C SER A 168 6.31 6.32 9.85
N TYR A 169 6.90 5.40 10.60
CA TYR A 169 8.04 4.58 10.15
C TYR A 169 7.71 3.70 8.94
N CYS A 170 6.47 3.20 8.82
CA CYS A 170 6.09 2.30 7.73
C CYS A 170 5.57 3.02 6.46
N ARG A 171 5.54 4.35 6.43
CA ARG A 171 5.17 5.06 5.19
C ARG A 171 6.13 4.68 4.07
N PRO A 172 5.63 4.19 2.92
CA PRO A 172 6.49 3.78 1.83
C PRO A 172 7.40 4.91 1.33
N LYS A 173 8.63 4.57 0.96
CA LYS A 173 9.59 5.51 0.38
C LYS A 173 9.16 5.97 -1.00
N PHE A 174 8.59 5.04 -1.77
CA PHE A 174 7.98 5.34 -3.06
C PHE A 174 6.77 4.45 -3.35
N ALA A 175 5.90 4.94 -4.22
CA ALA A 175 4.78 4.20 -4.78
C ALA A 175 4.77 4.34 -6.31
N VAL A 176 4.94 3.22 -7.00
CA VAL A 176 4.76 3.11 -8.44
C VAL A 176 3.30 2.84 -8.72
N MET A 177 2.68 3.71 -9.51
CA MET A 177 1.24 3.74 -9.73
C MET A 177 0.93 3.79 -11.24
N ASN A 178 0.94 2.64 -11.90
CA ASN A 178 0.48 2.52 -13.29
C ASN A 178 -0.99 2.08 -13.32
N PRO A 179 -1.93 2.94 -13.76
CA PRO A 179 -3.35 2.59 -13.86
C PRO A 179 -3.64 1.34 -14.71
N GLU A 180 -2.79 1.03 -15.69
CA GLU A 180 -2.95 -0.16 -16.54
C GLU A 180 -2.88 -1.46 -15.75
N LEU A 181 -2.12 -1.49 -14.65
CA LEU A 181 -2.01 -2.67 -13.77
C LEU A 181 -3.35 -3.05 -13.10
N THR A 182 -4.30 -2.11 -13.04
CA THR A 182 -5.63 -2.34 -12.46
C THR A 182 -6.67 -2.78 -13.50
N MET A 183 -6.36 -2.76 -14.79
CA MET A 183 -7.31 -3.07 -15.87
C MET A 183 -7.77 -4.52 -15.91
N THR A 184 -6.99 -5.43 -15.33
CA THR A 184 -7.30 -6.87 -15.25
C THR A 184 -8.17 -7.23 -14.03
N LEU A 185 -8.48 -6.26 -13.18
CA LEU A 185 -9.33 -6.50 -12.00
C LEU A 185 -10.77 -6.82 -12.42
N PRO A 186 -11.40 -7.84 -11.79
CA PRO A 186 -12.82 -8.08 -11.96
C PRO A 186 -13.65 -6.84 -11.57
N LYS A 187 -14.82 -6.67 -12.19
CA LYS A 187 -15.74 -5.55 -11.90
C LYS A 187 -16.06 -5.43 -10.40
N TYR A 188 -16.30 -6.57 -9.73
CA TYR A 188 -16.55 -6.60 -8.30
C TYR A 188 -15.39 -6.00 -7.49
N GLN A 189 -14.16 -6.38 -7.79
CA GLN A 189 -12.96 -5.84 -7.11
C GLN A 189 -12.79 -4.34 -7.37
N THR A 190 -13.05 -3.89 -8.60
CA THR A 190 -13.02 -2.47 -8.95
C THR A 190 -14.09 -1.68 -8.17
N ALA A 191 -15.32 -2.19 -8.12
CA ALA A 191 -16.42 -1.55 -7.38
C ALA A 191 -16.11 -1.50 -5.88
N SER A 192 -15.64 -2.61 -5.29
CA SER A 192 -15.25 -2.69 -3.88
C SER A 192 -14.14 -1.69 -3.55
N GLY A 193 -13.12 -1.55 -4.42
CA GLY A 193 -12.06 -0.57 -4.25
C GLY A 193 -12.59 0.87 -4.28
N CYS A 194 -13.49 1.20 -5.21
CA CYS A 194 -14.11 2.53 -5.24
C CYS A 194 -14.92 2.81 -3.96
N VAL A 195 -15.68 1.83 -3.46
CA VAL A 195 -16.45 1.97 -2.21
C VAL A 195 -15.50 2.16 -1.02
N ASP A 196 -14.40 1.41 -0.95
CA ASP A 196 -13.40 1.52 0.12
C ASP A 196 -12.77 2.93 0.16
N ILE A 197 -12.40 3.49 -1.00
CA ILE A 197 -11.93 4.87 -1.13
C ILE A 197 -12.96 5.87 -0.59
N MET A 198 -14.23 5.68 -0.96
CA MET A 198 -15.32 6.55 -0.50
C MET A 198 -15.53 6.43 1.01
N MET A 199 -15.47 5.22 1.57
CA MET A 199 -15.62 5.00 3.01
C MET A 199 -14.49 5.64 3.79
N HIS A 200 -13.24 5.50 3.37
CA HIS A 200 -12.11 6.18 3.98
C HIS A 200 -12.24 7.71 3.93
N THR A 201 -12.76 8.26 2.84
CA THR A 201 -13.04 9.69 2.73
C THR A 201 -14.15 10.13 3.68
N MET A 202 -15.26 9.38 3.74
CA MET A 202 -16.40 9.70 4.62
C MET A 202 -16.04 9.57 6.11
N GLU A 203 -15.22 8.60 6.50
CA GLU A 203 -14.72 8.47 7.86
C GLU A 203 -14.03 9.74 8.36
N ARG A 204 -13.31 10.43 7.48
CA ARG A 204 -12.60 11.68 7.79
C ARG A 204 -13.49 12.90 7.66
N TYR A 205 -14.42 12.89 6.72
CA TYR A 205 -15.38 13.97 6.50
C TYR A 205 -16.34 14.13 7.68
N PHE A 206 -16.84 13.02 8.28
CA PHE A 206 -17.75 13.04 9.41
C PHE A 206 -17.02 13.13 10.76
N ASN A 207 -16.07 14.05 10.85
CA ASN A 207 -15.42 14.40 12.11
C ASN A 207 -16.25 15.46 12.90
N HIS A 208 -15.82 15.77 14.12
CA HIS A 208 -16.48 16.75 14.98
C HIS A 208 -15.79 18.12 14.99
N CYS A 209 -14.90 18.38 14.04
CA CYS A 209 -14.18 19.65 13.94
C CYS A 209 -15.00 20.68 13.15
N ASP A 210 -15.10 21.88 13.68
CA ASP A 210 -15.65 23.03 12.96
C ASP A 210 -14.56 23.70 12.10
N ASN A 211 -14.97 24.38 11.03
CA ASN A 211 -14.09 25.14 10.14
C ASN A 211 -13.07 24.31 9.35
N MET A 212 -13.53 23.23 8.72
CA MET A 212 -12.76 22.37 7.83
C MET A 212 -13.08 22.61 6.34
N GLU A 213 -13.52 23.82 5.99
CA GLU A 213 -14.08 24.16 4.66
C GLU A 213 -13.21 23.67 3.48
N LEU A 214 -11.89 23.87 3.54
CA LEU A 214 -10.98 23.42 2.48
C LEU A 214 -10.93 21.89 2.42
N THR A 215 -10.76 21.24 3.55
CA THR A 215 -10.65 19.76 3.64
C THR A 215 -11.97 19.10 3.26
N ASP A 216 -13.10 19.66 3.70
CA ASP A 216 -14.44 19.21 3.33
C ASP A 216 -14.67 19.33 1.82
N GLY A 217 -14.30 20.47 1.23
CA GLY A 217 -14.38 20.69 -0.21
C GLY A 217 -13.55 19.69 -1.01
N ILE A 218 -12.33 19.36 -0.56
CA ILE A 218 -11.47 18.33 -1.17
C ILE A 218 -12.15 16.96 -1.06
N SER A 219 -12.66 16.60 0.11
CA SER A 219 -13.33 15.33 0.39
C SER A 219 -14.58 15.16 -0.49
N GLU A 220 -15.44 16.18 -0.56
CA GLU A 220 -16.63 16.16 -1.41
C GLU A 220 -16.28 16.01 -2.90
N HIS A 221 -15.26 16.72 -3.37
CA HIS A 221 -14.84 16.61 -4.77
C HIS A 221 -14.27 15.22 -5.07
N LEU A 222 -13.47 14.67 -4.15
CA LEU A 222 -12.96 13.30 -4.25
C LEU A 222 -14.10 12.28 -4.35
N LEU A 223 -15.10 12.36 -3.47
CA LEU A 223 -16.28 11.48 -3.51
C LEU A 223 -17.02 11.57 -4.85
N ARG A 224 -17.29 12.78 -5.37
CA ARG A 224 -17.92 12.99 -6.68
C ARG A 224 -17.09 12.39 -7.82
N THR A 225 -15.76 12.57 -7.77
CA THR A 225 -14.83 12.03 -8.76
C THR A 225 -14.85 10.51 -8.76
N VAL A 226 -14.77 9.87 -7.59
CA VAL A 226 -14.82 8.41 -7.47
C VAL A 226 -16.16 7.86 -7.94
N MET A 227 -17.29 8.43 -7.52
CA MET A 227 -18.63 8.00 -7.96
C MET A 227 -18.79 8.07 -9.48
N LYS A 228 -18.32 9.16 -10.11
CA LYS A 228 -18.37 9.33 -11.58
C LYS A 228 -17.54 8.26 -12.27
N ASN A 229 -16.30 8.10 -11.88
CA ASN A 229 -15.37 7.20 -12.55
C ASN A 229 -15.68 5.71 -12.25
N ALA A 230 -16.22 5.40 -11.08
CA ALA A 230 -16.71 4.05 -10.76
C ALA A 230 -17.79 3.60 -11.72
N LYS A 231 -18.77 4.48 -12.05
CA LYS A 231 -19.81 4.18 -13.05
C LYS A 231 -19.21 3.90 -14.43
N ILE A 232 -18.25 4.73 -14.88
CA ILE A 232 -17.54 4.51 -16.15
C ILE A 232 -16.87 3.14 -16.16
N LEU A 233 -16.18 2.78 -15.07
CA LEU A 233 -15.45 1.50 -14.98
C LEU A 233 -16.36 0.27 -14.92
N MET A 234 -17.65 0.41 -14.57
CA MET A 234 -18.61 -0.69 -14.67
C MET A 234 -18.97 -1.01 -16.12
N ASP A 235 -18.97 -0.02 -17.00
CA ASP A 235 -19.28 -0.20 -18.42
C ASP A 235 -18.00 -0.36 -19.26
N GLU A 236 -16.97 0.42 -18.96
CA GLU A 236 -15.68 0.46 -19.67
C GLU A 236 -14.51 0.14 -18.71
N PRO A 237 -14.31 -1.13 -18.33
CA PRO A 237 -13.31 -1.51 -17.31
C PRO A 237 -11.86 -1.20 -17.70
N GLN A 238 -11.59 -0.94 -18.99
CA GLN A 238 -10.28 -0.60 -19.54
C GLN A 238 -10.09 0.92 -19.78
N CYS A 239 -11.02 1.76 -19.34
CA CYS A 239 -10.88 3.21 -19.45
C CYS A 239 -9.72 3.72 -18.60
N TYR A 240 -8.57 4.01 -19.24
CA TYR A 240 -7.36 4.48 -18.55
C TYR A 240 -7.62 5.73 -17.71
N LYS A 241 -8.35 6.71 -18.25
CA LYS A 241 -8.64 7.96 -17.54
C LYS A 241 -9.39 7.70 -16.24
N ALA A 242 -10.41 6.86 -16.28
CA ALA A 242 -11.18 6.52 -15.08
C ALA A 242 -10.35 5.72 -14.08
N ARG A 243 -9.50 4.77 -14.53
CA ARG A 243 -8.55 4.06 -13.67
C ARG A 243 -7.57 5.00 -13.00
N ALA A 244 -7.05 5.98 -13.74
CA ALA A 244 -6.10 6.96 -13.23
C ALA A 244 -6.71 7.84 -12.14
N GLU A 245 -7.93 8.36 -12.36
CA GLU A 245 -8.66 9.16 -11.37
C GLU A 245 -8.94 8.37 -10.08
N VAL A 246 -9.44 7.14 -10.21
CA VAL A 246 -9.71 6.29 -9.04
C VAL A 246 -8.43 5.93 -8.30
N MET A 247 -7.34 5.63 -9.01
CA MET A 247 -6.06 5.29 -8.39
C MET A 247 -5.48 6.45 -7.60
N TRP A 248 -5.50 7.65 -8.15
CA TRP A 248 -5.02 8.85 -7.44
C TRP A 248 -5.91 9.22 -6.26
N ALA A 249 -7.24 9.17 -6.44
CA ALA A 249 -8.20 9.39 -5.36
C ALA A 249 -7.98 8.41 -4.18
N GLY A 250 -7.66 7.15 -4.46
CA GLY A 250 -7.37 6.14 -3.44
C GLY A 250 -6.20 6.53 -2.53
N SER A 251 -5.11 7.01 -3.11
CA SER A 251 -3.96 7.49 -2.35
C SER A 251 -4.29 8.72 -1.49
N LEU A 252 -5.04 9.67 -2.03
CA LEU A 252 -5.42 10.90 -1.32
C LEU A 252 -6.40 10.63 -0.18
N SER A 253 -7.26 9.61 -0.32
CA SER A 253 -8.26 9.26 0.71
C SER A 253 -7.63 8.79 2.03
N HIS A 254 -6.36 8.37 2.04
CA HIS A 254 -5.72 7.77 3.22
C HIS A 254 -4.26 8.22 3.49
N ASN A 255 -3.81 9.30 2.89
CA ASN A 255 -2.44 9.80 3.11
C ASN A 255 -2.31 10.81 4.26
N GLY A 256 -3.40 11.13 4.95
CA GLY A 256 -3.46 12.12 6.03
C GLY A 256 -3.87 13.53 5.58
N LEU A 257 -4.14 13.75 4.28
CA LEU A 257 -4.53 15.08 3.77
C LEU A 257 -5.90 15.52 4.32
N MET A 258 -6.80 14.57 4.55
CA MET A 258 -8.17 14.83 5.00
C MET A 258 -8.40 14.39 6.45
N ALA A 259 -7.34 14.10 7.21
CA ALA A 259 -7.41 13.65 8.60
C ALA A 259 -7.37 14.83 9.58
#